data_75b020c1e1f3bb5280f24babf4fc66cd
#
_entry.id   75b020c1e1f3bb5280f24babf4fc66cd
#
_cell.length_a   1.000
_cell.length_b   1.000
_cell.length_c   1.000
_cell.angle_alpha   90.00
_cell.angle_beta   90.00
_cell.angle_gamma   90.00
#
_symmetry.space_group_name_H-M   'P 1'
#
loop_
_entity.id
_entity.type
_entity.pdbx_description
1 polymer ?
#
loop_
_entity_poly.entity_id
_entity_poly.type
_entity_poly.pdbx_seq_one_letter_code
_entity_poly.pdbx_strand_id
1 'polypeptide(L)'
;MNDKPDVATRRFSRRDFLGRAAAAAVLAGVAGPLAACKPPEGAGGSGGTDLDFVIWSYNVETVQSNIDRFQEEYPKITVNLSDFSWNSYHSTMVNRFNSKTPMDMAYNGGNWLPEFAAAGWVVPLADHFSWVQNYRDKIFDFAWQDMSDNGKVYGLPYYADTQSFLYNEKILQDAGISGPPATWEELTEQAKMLQQKGLDSPVMIEMAQDLPTITEAFTSMVFGRGGDMFDEQANPLWTDPGSPMAQQLQWLADAANKDKILTFAPHETDVVREMNTGRQAFTVLYNYNLAELNNKARSPRAGQFKLALMPGATQECYGFAKFYNMTQMAVDRGDSIVDGCGKFIEYFAGETNGEYVVAKRWALESGLGFGQKPLFDDPEVKKSLSQWMDLDIRQEQLELARAQRYTKWYGIWDEDFRREYVKATSGEVSAEAALATMAERWNELKEQYTG
;
A
#
# COMPACT_ATOMS: atom_id res chain seq x y z
N MET A 1 27.46 -48.03 22.75
CA MET A 1 26.24 -48.71 22.24
C MET A 1 25.07 -47.76 22.37
N ASN A 2 24.78 -47.02 21.34
CA ASN A 2 23.48 -46.40 21.11
C ASN A 2 23.49 -45.87 19.65
N ASP A 3 22.82 -46.64 18.80
CA ASP A 3 22.63 -46.35 17.40
C ASP A 3 21.71 -45.15 17.23
N LYS A 4 22.11 -44.17 16.40
CA LYS A 4 21.24 -43.17 15.80
C LYS A 4 20.92 -43.61 14.37
N PRO A 5 19.66 -43.55 13.91
CA PRO A 5 19.33 -43.82 12.51
C PRO A 5 19.68 -42.65 11.62
N ASP A 6 20.33 -42.98 10.53
CA ASP A 6 20.78 -42.14 9.42
C ASP A 6 19.56 -41.74 8.57
N VAL A 7 19.27 -40.44 8.45
CA VAL A 7 18.21 -39.92 7.56
C VAL A 7 18.82 -39.53 6.23
N ALA A 8 18.74 -40.43 5.28
CA ALA A 8 19.18 -40.22 3.91
C ALA A 8 18.27 -39.25 3.17
N THR A 9 18.76 -38.06 2.88
CA THR A 9 18.13 -37.07 2.00
C THR A 9 18.15 -37.56 0.56
N ARG A 10 17.03 -38.06 0.04
CA ARG A 10 16.83 -38.33 -1.39
C ARG A 10 16.65 -37.03 -2.16
N ARG A 11 17.62 -36.67 -2.97
CA ARG A 11 17.53 -35.66 -4.01
C ARG A 11 16.68 -36.20 -5.18
N PHE A 12 15.50 -35.56 -5.43
CA PHE A 12 14.73 -35.87 -6.64
C PHE A 12 15.34 -35.18 -7.85
N SER A 13 15.61 -35.97 -8.90
CA SER A 13 16.15 -35.51 -10.18
C SER A 13 15.01 -35.14 -11.14
N ARG A 14 15.23 -34.09 -11.96
CA ARG A 14 14.31 -33.64 -13.02
C ARG A 14 13.90 -34.72 -14.03
N ARG A 15 14.59 -35.87 -14.05
CA ARG A 15 14.29 -36.99 -14.95
C ARG A 15 13.14 -37.87 -14.48
N ASP A 16 12.82 -37.87 -13.19
CA ASP A 16 11.77 -38.73 -12.62
C ASP A 16 10.36 -38.19 -12.83
N PHE A 17 10.23 -36.91 -13.23
CA PHE A 17 8.93 -36.27 -13.47
C PHE A 17 8.37 -36.51 -14.89
N LEU A 18 9.22 -36.84 -15.87
CA LEU A 18 8.80 -37.05 -17.26
C LEU A 18 8.45 -38.50 -17.61
N GLY A 19 8.62 -39.43 -16.70
CA GLY A 19 8.41 -40.88 -16.93
C GLY A 19 7.01 -41.42 -16.59
N ARG A 20 6.08 -40.64 -16.06
CA ARG A 20 4.76 -41.15 -15.61
C ARG A 20 3.52 -40.65 -16.37
N ALA A 21 3.69 -39.93 -17.48
CA ALA A 21 2.61 -39.41 -18.31
C ALA A 21 2.35 -40.18 -19.61
N ALA A 22 2.90 -41.40 -19.80
CA ALA A 22 2.73 -42.18 -21.03
C ALA A 22 2.36 -43.64 -20.76
N ALA A 23 1.19 -43.87 -20.18
CA ALA A 23 0.57 -45.22 -20.19
C ALA A 23 -0.93 -45.16 -19.83
N ALA A 24 -1.79 -44.67 -20.71
CA ALA A 24 -3.21 -45.06 -20.77
C ALA A 24 -3.91 -44.43 -21.99
N ALA A 25 -3.68 -44.97 -23.17
CA ALA A 25 -4.55 -44.76 -24.34
C ALA A 25 -4.33 -45.86 -25.37
N VAL A 26 -5.00 -46.96 -25.22
CA VAL A 26 -5.37 -47.83 -26.35
C VAL A 26 -6.69 -48.55 -26.03
N LEU A 27 -7.60 -48.48 -27.01
CA LEU A 27 -8.80 -49.25 -27.27
C LEU A 27 -10.14 -48.63 -26.81
N ALA A 28 -10.83 -47.98 -27.75
CA ALA A 28 -12.03 -48.56 -28.40
C ALA A 28 -12.54 -47.54 -29.45
N GLY A 29 -12.43 -47.90 -30.73
CA GLY A 29 -13.06 -47.17 -31.82
C GLY A 29 -14.55 -47.44 -31.88
N VAL A 30 -15.37 -46.35 -31.91
CA VAL A 30 -16.69 -46.33 -32.54
C VAL A 30 -16.82 -44.96 -33.23
N ALA A 31 -17.00 -45.00 -34.55
CA ALA A 31 -17.29 -43.82 -35.35
C ALA A 31 -18.72 -43.35 -35.10
N GLY A 32 -18.90 -42.15 -34.53
CA GLY A 32 -20.14 -41.40 -34.49
C GLY A 32 -19.88 -39.97 -34.97
N PRO A 33 -20.86 -39.30 -35.59
CA PRO A 33 -20.67 -38.03 -36.28
C PRO A 33 -20.25 -36.91 -35.31
N LEU A 34 -19.26 -36.11 -35.74
CA LEU A 34 -18.84 -34.88 -35.12
C LEU A 34 -20.02 -33.90 -34.97
N ALA A 35 -20.71 -33.96 -33.85
CA ALA A 35 -21.55 -32.87 -33.42
C ALA A 35 -20.57 -31.78 -32.88
N ALA A 36 -20.43 -30.68 -33.62
CA ALA A 36 -19.77 -29.48 -33.13
C ALA A 36 -20.43 -29.09 -31.79
N CYS A 37 -19.70 -29.24 -30.70
CA CYS A 37 -20.11 -28.62 -29.43
C CYS A 37 -20.06 -27.12 -29.64
N LYS A 38 -21.19 -26.50 -29.94
CA LYS A 38 -21.42 -25.10 -29.65
C LYS A 38 -21.11 -24.89 -28.16
N PRO A 39 -20.38 -23.83 -27.78
CA PRO A 39 -20.36 -23.40 -26.40
C PRO A 39 -21.81 -23.27 -25.94
N PRO A 40 -22.17 -23.57 -24.67
CA PRO A 40 -23.50 -23.32 -24.19
C PRO A 40 -23.79 -21.83 -24.39
N GLU A 41 -24.70 -21.53 -25.32
CA GLU A 41 -25.36 -20.23 -25.38
C GLU A 41 -25.94 -20.03 -24.00
N GLY A 42 -25.53 -18.93 -23.33
CA GLY A 42 -25.91 -18.65 -21.96
C GLY A 42 -27.42 -18.83 -21.80
N ALA A 43 -27.79 -19.49 -20.75
CA ALA A 43 -29.17 -19.53 -20.29
C ALA A 43 -29.64 -18.07 -20.19
N GLY A 44 -30.43 -17.63 -21.14
CA GLY A 44 -31.16 -16.38 -21.07
C GLY A 44 -32.16 -16.51 -19.90
N GLY A 45 -31.76 -16.08 -18.75
CA GLY A 45 -32.54 -16.01 -17.54
C GLY A 45 -32.45 -14.65 -16.94
N SER A 46 -33.54 -13.95 -16.84
CA SER A 46 -33.83 -12.73 -16.07
C SER A 46 -32.75 -11.64 -16.15
N GLY A 47 -33.00 -10.58 -16.88
CA GLY A 47 -32.18 -9.38 -17.13
C GLY A 47 -31.38 -8.81 -15.95
N GLY A 48 -30.42 -9.54 -15.43
CA GLY A 48 -29.47 -9.18 -14.40
C GLY A 48 -28.13 -8.78 -15.00
N THR A 49 -27.36 -8.01 -14.24
CA THR A 49 -26.00 -7.56 -14.57
C THR A 49 -25.01 -8.34 -13.74
N ASP A 50 -24.11 -9.11 -14.39
CA ASP A 50 -23.05 -9.84 -13.70
C ASP A 50 -21.74 -9.06 -13.81
N LEU A 51 -21.14 -8.72 -12.66
CA LEU A 51 -19.90 -7.96 -12.53
C LEU A 51 -18.77 -8.85 -11.99
N ASP A 52 -17.59 -8.72 -12.54
CA ASP A 52 -16.38 -9.38 -12.06
C ASP A 52 -15.50 -8.38 -11.29
N PHE A 53 -15.31 -8.63 -9.98
CA PHE A 53 -14.52 -7.79 -9.09
C PHE A 53 -13.29 -8.50 -8.57
N VAL A 54 -12.11 -7.89 -8.73
CA VAL A 54 -10.81 -8.46 -8.36
C VAL A 54 -10.13 -7.64 -7.26
N ILE A 55 -9.73 -8.32 -6.19
CA ILE A 55 -9.09 -7.69 -5.03
C ILE A 55 -7.80 -8.40 -4.64
N TRP A 56 -6.98 -7.77 -3.79
CA TRP A 56 -5.95 -8.53 -3.04
C TRP A 56 -6.58 -9.18 -1.80
N SER A 57 -5.96 -10.29 -1.35
CA SER A 57 -6.44 -11.09 -0.22
C SER A 57 -6.22 -10.37 1.11
N TYR A 58 -7.18 -9.50 1.48
CA TYR A 58 -7.24 -8.85 2.79
C TYR A 58 -8.70 -8.79 3.26
N ASN A 59 -9.01 -9.41 4.40
CA ASN A 59 -10.35 -9.46 4.98
C ASN A 59 -11.45 -9.77 3.93
N VAL A 60 -11.20 -10.78 3.10
CA VAL A 60 -12.06 -11.17 1.95
C VAL A 60 -13.50 -11.44 2.39
N GLU A 61 -13.68 -12.02 3.58
CA GLU A 61 -15.03 -12.26 4.17
C GLU A 61 -15.79 -10.95 4.42
N THR A 62 -15.10 -9.88 4.86
CA THR A 62 -15.70 -8.55 5.04
C THR A 62 -16.11 -7.95 3.69
N VAL A 63 -15.27 -8.11 2.66
CA VAL A 63 -15.60 -7.68 1.30
C VAL A 63 -16.81 -8.43 0.78
N GLN A 64 -16.86 -9.76 0.91
CA GLN A 64 -18.00 -10.56 0.51
C GLN A 64 -19.27 -10.14 1.25
N SER A 65 -19.20 -9.92 2.55
CA SER A 65 -20.35 -9.45 3.34
C SER A 65 -20.85 -8.06 2.90
N ASN A 66 -19.97 -7.17 2.41
CA ASN A 66 -20.39 -5.89 1.84
C ASN A 66 -21.02 -6.09 0.44
N ILE A 67 -20.54 -7.03 -0.35
CA ILE A 67 -21.15 -7.44 -1.63
C ILE A 67 -22.56 -7.98 -1.40
N ASP A 68 -22.74 -8.83 -0.41
CA ASP A 68 -24.06 -9.40 -0.09
C ASP A 68 -25.07 -8.29 0.23
N ARG A 69 -24.68 -7.31 1.07
CA ARG A 69 -25.52 -6.13 1.38
C ARG A 69 -25.78 -5.25 0.15
N PHE A 70 -24.79 -5.06 -0.71
CA PHE A 70 -24.96 -4.35 -1.97
C PHE A 70 -25.99 -5.06 -2.86
N GLN A 71 -25.95 -6.38 -2.96
CA GLN A 71 -26.89 -7.18 -3.75
C GLN A 71 -28.31 -7.21 -3.15
N GLU A 72 -28.46 -7.04 -1.83
CA GLU A 72 -29.76 -6.81 -1.20
C GLU A 72 -30.40 -5.50 -1.68
N GLU A 73 -29.59 -4.44 -1.81
CA GLU A 73 -30.06 -3.12 -2.32
C GLU A 73 -30.24 -3.11 -3.85
N TYR A 74 -29.38 -3.83 -4.56
CA TYR A 74 -29.40 -3.95 -6.02
C TYR A 74 -29.61 -5.39 -6.50
N PRO A 75 -30.82 -6.00 -6.31
CA PRO A 75 -31.01 -7.44 -6.50
C PRO A 75 -30.90 -7.92 -7.95
N LYS A 76 -30.73 -7.02 -8.91
CA LYS A 76 -30.49 -7.35 -10.31
C LYS A 76 -28.98 -7.35 -10.67
N ILE A 77 -28.10 -7.04 -9.72
CA ILE A 77 -26.66 -7.03 -9.92
C ILE A 77 -26.06 -8.19 -9.11
N THR A 78 -25.33 -9.04 -9.79
CA THR A 78 -24.51 -10.11 -9.17
C THR A 78 -23.04 -9.70 -9.25
N VAL A 79 -22.28 -9.87 -8.17
CA VAL A 79 -20.84 -9.56 -8.13
C VAL A 79 -20.05 -10.83 -7.86
N ASN A 80 -19.21 -11.21 -8.81
CA ASN A 80 -18.29 -12.34 -8.70
C ASN A 80 -16.96 -11.82 -8.14
N LEU A 81 -16.63 -12.21 -6.91
CA LEU A 81 -15.39 -11.81 -6.25
C LEU A 81 -14.26 -12.80 -6.57
N SER A 82 -13.09 -12.26 -6.88
CA SER A 82 -11.83 -13.02 -6.97
C SER A 82 -10.75 -12.30 -6.20
N ASP A 83 -9.92 -13.05 -5.45
CA ASP A 83 -8.83 -12.46 -4.68
C ASP A 83 -7.48 -13.12 -4.97
N PHE A 84 -6.40 -12.35 -4.84
CA PHE A 84 -5.02 -12.79 -5.07
C PHE A 84 -4.10 -12.23 -3.99
N SER A 85 -3.04 -12.99 -3.66
CA SER A 85 -2.04 -12.54 -2.68
C SER A 85 -1.43 -11.19 -3.07
N TRP A 86 -1.27 -10.30 -2.09
CA TRP A 86 -0.63 -8.98 -2.28
C TRP A 86 0.69 -9.07 -3.04
N ASN A 87 1.58 -10.01 -2.68
CA ASN A 87 2.91 -10.15 -3.30
C ASN A 87 2.87 -10.50 -4.80
N SER A 88 1.77 -11.07 -5.29
CA SER A 88 1.59 -11.42 -6.70
C SER A 88 0.50 -10.59 -7.39
N TYR A 89 -0.15 -9.67 -6.68
CA TYR A 89 -1.33 -8.97 -7.19
C TYR A 89 -1.01 -8.17 -8.46
N HIS A 90 0.00 -7.31 -8.45
CA HIS A 90 0.38 -6.51 -9.61
C HIS A 90 0.65 -7.39 -10.84
N SER A 91 1.52 -8.39 -10.72
CA SER A 91 1.83 -9.29 -11.84
C SER A 91 0.62 -10.10 -12.32
N THR A 92 -0.28 -10.47 -11.40
CA THR A 92 -1.55 -11.13 -11.74
C THR A 92 -2.45 -10.19 -12.54
N MET A 93 -2.56 -8.93 -12.12
CA MET A 93 -3.36 -7.93 -12.84
C MET A 93 -2.83 -7.68 -14.25
N VAL A 94 -1.52 -7.47 -14.41
CA VAL A 94 -0.86 -7.33 -15.72
C VAL A 94 -1.15 -8.54 -16.62
N ASN A 95 -1.03 -9.75 -16.08
CA ASN A 95 -1.32 -10.98 -16.84
C ASN A 95 -2.80 -11.07 -17.23
N ARG A 96 -3.74 -10.71 -16.35
CA ARG A 96 -5.19 -10.71 -16.62
C ARG A 96 -5.56 -9.70 -17.70
N PHE A 97 -5.01 -8.48 -17.66
CA PHE A 97 -5.20 -7.48 -18.70
C PHE A 97 -4.68 -7.97 -20.06
N ASN A 98 -3.46 -8.48 -20.11
CA ASN A 98 -2.86 -8.99 -21.36
C ASN A 98 -3.62 -10.19 -21.93
N SER A 99 -4.12 -11.11 -21.10
CA SER A 99 -4.90 -12.27 -21.51
C SER A 99 -6.39 -11.98 -21.74
N LYS A 100 -6.83 -10.73 -21.47
CA LYS A 100 -8.23 -10.33 -21.49
C LYS A 100 -9.14 -11.22 -20.63
N THR A 101 -8.62 -11.68 -19.48
CA THR A 101 -9.41 -12.41 -18.51
C THR A 101 -10.45 -11.46 -17.90
N PRO A 102 -11.75 -11.81 -17.90
CA PRO A 102 -12.82 -10.91 -17.47
C PRO A 102 -12.57 -10.26 -16.11
N MET A 103 -12.77 -8.94 -16.07
CA MET A 103 -12.61 -8.12 -14.88
C MET A 103 -13.21 -6.75 -15.15
N ASP A 104 -14.25 -6.40 -14.42
CA ASP A 104 -14.95 -5.12 -14.60
C ASP A 104 -14.43 -4.06 -13.64
N MET A 105 -14.14 -4.49 -12.41
CA MET A 105 -13.59 -3.64 -11.36
C MET A 105 -12.44 -4.32 -10.67
N ALA A 106 -11.54 -3.52 -10.13
CA ALA A 106 -10.41 -4.02 -9.37
C ALA A 106 -9.99 -3.06 -8.26
N TYR A 107 -9.27 -3.57 -7.26
CA TYR A 107 -8.46 -2.72 -6.40
C TYR A 107 -7.24 -2.19 -7.16
N ASN A 108 -6.89 -0.94 -6.90
CA ASN A 108 -5.71 -0.31 -7.46
C ASN A 108 -5.00 0.55 -6.40
N GLY A 109 -3.80 1.01 -6.72
CA GLY A 109 -3.02 1.96 -5.94
C GLY A 109 -2.34 2.98 -6.85
N GLY A 110 -2.03 4.16 -6.30
CA GLY A 110 -1.40 5.23 -7.04
C GLY A 110 -0.09 4.84 -7.74
N ASN A 111 0.67 3.95 -7.11
CA ASN A 111 1.93 3.43 -7.64
C ASN A 111 1.79 2.59 -8.94
N TRP A 112 0.62 2.01 -9.23
CA TRP A 112 0.33 1.23 -10.43
C TRP A 112 -0.53 1.98 -11.44
N LEU A 113 -1.23 3.04 -10.98
CA LEU A 113 -2.17 3.78 -11.81
C LEU A 113 -1.57 4.32 -13.11
N PRO A 114 -0.39 4.98 -13.14
CA PRO A 114 0.16 5.50 -14.39
C PRO A 114 0.49 4.42 -15.42
N GLU A 115 0.92 3.23 -14.99
CA GLU A 115 1.13 2.07 -15.86
C GLU A 115 -0.19 1.60 -16.46
N PHE A 116 -1.20 1.36 -15.63
CA PHE A 116 -2.50 0.83 -16.07
C PHE A 116 -3.27 1.84 -16.93
N ALA A 117 -3.19 3.13 -16.61
CA ALA A 117 -3.79 4.20 -17.39
C ALA A 117 -3.12 4.36 -18.76
N ALA A 118 -1.77 4.35 -18.81
CA ALA A 118 -1.01 4.44 -20.05
C ALA A 118 -1.25 3.25 -20.99
N ALA A 119 -1.48 2.05 -20.43
CA ALA A 119 -1.83 0.86 -21.18
C ALA A 119 -3.31 0.84 -21.63
N GLY A 120 -4.13 1.79 -21.17
CA GLY A 120 -5.56 1.83 -21.46
C GLY A 120 -6.36 0.72 -20.81
N TRP A 121 -5.87 0.15 -19.72
CA TRP A 121 -6.53 -0.96 -19.01
C TRP A 121 -7.61 -0.50 -18.03
N VAL A 122 -7.45 0.71 -17.49
CA VAL A 122 -8.39 1.36 -16.58
C VAL A 122 -8.89 2.67 -17.17
N VAL A 123 -10.07 3.11 -16.76
CA VAL A 123 -10.72 4.30 -17.32
C VAL A 123 -10.97 5.36 -16.26
N PRO A 124 -10.90 6.66 -16.60
CA PRO A 124 -11.27 7.73 -15.69
C PRO A 124 -12.75 7.63 -15.30
N LEU A 125 -13.05 7.57 -14.01
CA LEU A 125 -14.43 7.44 -13.54
C LEU A 125 -15.30 8.64 -13.94
N ALA A 126 -14.74 9.86 -13.92
CA ALA A 126 -15.49 11.08 -14.24
C ALA A 126 -15.90 11.18 -15.73
N ASP A 127 -15.25 10.43 -16.62
CA ASP A 127 -15.64 10.34 -18.03
C ASP A 127 -16.96 9.53 -18.21
N HIS A 128 -17.32 8.71 -17.22
CA HIS A 128 -18.52 7.86 -17.21
C HIS A 128 -19.56 8.30 -16.16
N PHE A 129 -19.12 8.87 -15.04
CA PHE A 129 -20.00 9.18 -13.90
C PHE A 129 -19.81 10.63 -13.44
N SER A 130 -20.78 11.51 -13.76
CA SER A 130 -20.73 12.92 -13.37
C SER A 130 -20.73 13.15 -11.84
N TRP A 131 -21.28 12.22 -11.07
CA TRP A 131 -21.36 12.29 -9.61
C TRP A 131 -19.97 12.16 -8.93
N VAL A 132 -18.96 11.63 -9.59
CA VAL A 132 -17.61 11.46 -9.04
C VAL A 132 -17.04 12.79 -8.54
N GLN A 133 -17.28 13.88 -9.26
CA GLN A 133 -16.79 15.21 -8.89
C GLN A 133 -17.40 15.74 -7.59
N ASN A 134 -18.57 15.24 -7.16
CA ASN A 134 -19.19 15.62 -5.89
C ASN A 134 -18.38 15.17 -4.66
N TYR A 135 -17.43 14.28 -4.86
CA TYR A 135 -16.54 13.77 -3.80
C TYR A 135 -15.22 14.53 -3.71
N ARG A 136 -14.90 15.45 -4.64
CA ARG A 136 -13.60 16.15 -4.66
C ARG A 136 -13.30 16.85 -3.33
N ASP A 137 -14.24 17.60 -2.79
CA ASP A 137 -14.08 18.34 -1.53
C ASP A 137 -14.26 17.46 -0.29
N LYS A 138 -14.84 16.28 -0.44
CA LYS A 138 -15.10 15.32 0.62
C LYS A 138 -13.94 14.33 0.83
N ILE A 139 -12.95 14.32 -0.05
CA ILE A 139 -11.77 13.43 0.01
C ILE A 139 -10.52 14.28 0.30
N PHE A 140 -9.59 13.77 1.11
CA PHE A 140 -8.31 14.42 1.36
C PHE A 140 -7.54 14.61 0.05
N ASP A 141 -6.81 15.71 -0.05
CA ASP A 141 -6.14 16.11 -1.28
C ASP A 141 -5.10 15.07 -1.73
N PHE A 142 -4.31 14.52 -0.83
CA PHE A 142 -3.35 13.48 -1.15
C PHE A 142 -4.03 12.23 -1.72
N ALA A 143 -5.16 11.82 -1.17
CA ALA A 143 -5.88 10.64 -1.66
C ALA A 143 -6.49 10.89 -3.05
N TRP A 144 -7.04 12.09 -3.27
CA TRP A 144 -7.54 12.47 -4.60
C TRP A 144 -6.42 12.52 -5.65
N GLN A 145 -5.26 13.07 -5.28
CA GLN A 145 -4.08 13.10 -6.15
C GLN A 145 -3.57 11.69 -6.48
N ASP A 146 -3.48 10.82 -5.47
CA ASP A 146 -2.98 9.44 -5.63
C ASP A 146 -3.91 8.57 -6.51
N MET A 147 -5.21 8.90 -6.58
CA MET A 147 -6.18 8.27 -7.47
C MET A 147 -6.29 8.94 -8.85
N SER A 148 -5.46 9.95 -9.12
CA SER A 148 -5.53 10.73 -10.34
C SER A 148 -4.27 10.57 -11.20
N ASP A 149 -4.45 10.49 -12.51
CA ASP A 149 -3.37 10.55 -13.49
C ASP A 149 -3.71 11.57 -14.57
N ASN A 150 -2.75 12.44 -14.95
CA ASN A 150 -2.93 13.50 -15.92
C ASN A 150 -4.21 14.35 -15.71
N GLY A 151 -4.52 14.67 -14.44
CA GLY A 151 -5.67 15.49 -14.03
C GLY A 151 -7.02 14.78 -14.10
N LYS A 152 -7.08 13.50 -14.42
CA LYS A 152 -8.28 12.67 -14.41
C LYS A 152 -8.28 11.71 -13.23
N VAL A 153 -9.42 11.59 -12.53
CA VAL A 153 -9.59 10.67 -11.41
C VAL A 153 -10.07 9.30 -11.91
N TYR A 154 -9.40 8.25 -11.47
CA TYR A 154 -9.62 6.87 -11.89
C TYR A 154 -10.31 5.99 -10.85
N GLY A 155 -10.46 6.47 -9.62
CA GLY A 155 -11.05 5.68 -8.55
C GLY A 155 -11.67 6.52 -7.45
N LEU A 156 -12.32 5.84 -6.50
CA LEU A 156 -12.68 6.37 -5.19
C LEU A 156 -12.08 5.48 -4.09
N PRO A 157 -11.72 6.07 -2.93
CA PRO A 157 -10.87 5.37 -1.95
C PRO A 157 -11.62 4.27 -1.22
N TYR A 158 -11.05 3.08 -1.25
CA TYR A 158 -11.40 2.00 -0.35
C TYR A 158 -10.72 2.19 1.01
N TYR A 159 -9.49 2.70 0.98
CA TYR A 159 -8.62 2.91 2.12
C TYR A 159 -7.61 4.01 1.77
N ALA A 160 -7.31 4.87 2.72
CA ALA A 160 -6.25 5.86 2.59
C ALA A 160 -5.52 6.00 3.93
N ASP A 161 -4.20 6.13 3.88
CA ASP A 161 -3.37 6.19 5.08
C ASP A 161 -2.09 6.99 4.81
N THR A 162 -1.24 7.07 5.83
CA THR A 162 0.04 7.78 5.81
C THR A 162 1.15 6.92 6.38
N GLN A 163 2.37 7.09 5.87
CA GLN A 163 3.58 6.68 6.58
C GLN A 163 3.85 7.69 7.68
N SER A 164 3.73 7.26 8.92
CA SER A 164 3.61 8.11 10.11
C SER A 164 4.83 7.97 11.03
N PHE A 165 5.20 9.05 11.70
CA PHE A 165 6.20 9.01 12.77
C PHE A 165 5.52 8.62 14.08
N LEU A 166 5.93 7.50 14.65
CA LEU A 166 5.39 6.93 15.88
C LEU A 166 6.46 6.91 16.97
N TYR A 167 6.04 7.16 18.22
CA TYR A 167 6.96 7.14 19.34
C TYR A 167 6.34 6.50 20.60
N ASN A 168 7.20 6.04 21.52
CA ASN A 168 6.77 5.55 22.82
C ASN A 168 6.89 6.70 23.84
N GLU A 169 5.75 7.31 24.18
CA GLU A 169 5.66 8.43 25.13
C GLU A 169 6.23 8.10 26.50
N LYS A 170 5.97 6.88 27.01
CA LYS A 170 6.46 6.46 28.33
C LYS A 170 7.99 6.41 28.39
N ILE A 171 8.66 5.94 27.33
CA ILE A 171 10.13 5.93 27.27
C ILE A 171 10.67 7.36 27.32
N LEU A 172 10.08 8.29 26.58
CA LEU A 172 10.48 9.70 26.59
C LEU A 172 10.29 10.31 27.98
N GLN A 173 9.13 10.13 28.60
CA GLN A 173 8.83 10.63 29.93
C GLN A 173 9.81 10.08 30.98
N ASP A 174 10.10 8.79 30.97
CA ASP A 174 11.06 8.15 31.89
C ASP A 174 12.49 8.67 31.68
N ALA A 175 12.80 9.13 30.50
CA ALA A 175 14.06 9.75 30.18
C ALA A 175 14.11 11.25 30.50
N GLY A 176 13.00 11.87 30.86
CA GLY A 176 12.91 13.32 31.10
C GLY A 176 12.87 14.13 29.80
N ILE A 177 12.47 13.51 28.68
CA ILE A 177 12.27 14.15 27.38
C ILE A 177 10.82 14.63 27.32
N SER A 178 10.59 15.90 27.02
CA SER A 178 9.27 16.55 27.14
C SER A 178 8.28 16.18 26.04
N GLY A 179 8.76 15.71 24.88
CA GLY A 179 7.89 15.37 23.75
C GLY A 179 8.66 14.76 22.58
N PRO A 180 7.95 14.39 21.49
CA PRO A 180 8.59 13.84 20.29
C PRO A 180 9.45 14.92 19.61
N PRO A 181 10.49 14.51 18.84
CA PRO A 181 11.37 15.43 18.13
C PRO A 181 10.65 16.10 16.96
N ALA A 182 10.87 17.39 16.77
CA ALA A 182 10.36 18.15 15.63
C ALA A 182 11.29 18.10 14.41
N THR A 183 12.57 17.76 14.59
CA THR A 183 13.58 17.65 13.52
C THR A 183 14.36 16.36 13.63
N TRP A 184 15.04 15.95 12.54
CA TRP A 184 15.91 14.77 12.53
C TRP A 184 17.16 14.96 13.40
N GLU A 185 17.62 16.20 13.55
CA GLU A 185 18.71 16.59 14.45
C GLU A 185 18.28 16.40 15.91
N GLU A 186 17.09 16.88 16.25
CA GLU A 186 16.50 16.69 17.59
C GLU A 186 16.24 15.20 17.88
N LEU A 187 15.77 14.41 16.88
CA LEU A 187 15.66 12.96 17.02
C LEU A 187 17.02 12.33 17.36
N THR A 188 18.09 12.76 16.70
CA THR A 188 19.46 12.29 16.99
C THR A 188 19.86 12.58 18.44
N GLU A 189 19.62 13.81 18.91
CA GLU A 189 19.92 14.20 20.30
C GLU A 189 19.12 13.38 21.31
N GLN A 190 17.80 13.25 21.10
CA GLN A 190 16.94 12.46 21.97
C GLN A 190 17.35 10.97 21.96
N ALA A 191 17.67 10.40 20.80
CA ALA A 191 18.13 9.03 20.69
C ALA A 191 19.46 8.80 21.44
N LYS A 192 20.43 9.73 21.35
CA LYS A 192 21.68 9.66 22.12
C LYS A 192 21.44 9.78 23.63
N MET A 193 20.48 10.61 24.06
CA MET A 193 20.07 10.65 25.48
C MET A 193 19.49 9.30 25.92
N LEU A 194 18.68 8.66 25.09
CA LEU A 194 18.11 7.34 25.39
C LEU A 194 19.17 6.24 25.42
N GLN A 195 20.21 6.31 24.57
CA GLN A 195 21.36 5.40 24.63
C GLN A 195 22.09 5.51 25.96
N GLN A 196 22.33 6.72 26.46
CA GLN A 196 22.96 6.94 27.77
C GLN A 196 22.14 6.38 28.93
N LYS A 197 20.84 6.15 28.71
CA LYS A 197 19.91 5.53 29.66
C LYS A 197 19.70 4.02 29.43
N GLY A 198 20.43 3.42 28.48
CA GLY A 198 20.49 1.97 28.28
C GLY A 198 19.64 1.42 27.13
N LEU A 199 19.13 2.27 26.21
CA LEU A 199 18.54 1.82 24.97
C LEU A 199 19.63 1.77 23.88
N ASP A 200 20.04 0.58 23.44
CA ASP A 200 21.16 0.44 22.48
C ASP A 200 20.87 1.12 21.12
N SER A 201 19.67 0.94 20.57
CA SER A 201 19.25 1.53 19.30
C SER A 201 17.81 2.05 19.43
N PRO A 202 17.61 3.29 19.88
CA PRO A 202 16.29 3.84 20.17
C PRO A 202 15.37 3.99 18.97
N VAL A 203 15.93 4.04 17.75
CA VAL A 203 15.16 4.14 16.50
C VAL A 203 15.16 2.79 15.79
N MET A 204 14.01 2.37 15.27
CA MET A 204 13.90 1.19 14.42
C MET A 204 13.06 1.52 13.17
N ILE A 205 13.53 1.10 12.02
CA ILE A 205 12.84 1.31 10.73
C ILE A 205 12.78 -0.02 9.98
N GLU A 206 11.71 -0.23 9.23
CA GLU A 206 11.58 -1.37 8.33
C GLU A 206 12.59 -1.29 7.17
N MET A 207 13.11 -2.46 6.76
CA MET A 207 13.99 -2.61 5.61
C MET A 207 13.63 -3.86 4.79
N ALA A 208 12.35 -3.97 4.39
CA ALA A 208 11.87 -5.03 3.51
C ALA A 208 12.24 -4.71 2.05
N GLN A 209 13.37 -5.22 1.56
CA GLN A 209 13.83 -4.94 0.19
C GLN A 209 12.88 -5.48 -0.90
N ASP A 210 12.07 -6.47 -0.61
CA ASP A 210 11.09 -7.07 -1.51
C ASP A 210 9.74 -6.32 -1.56
N LEU A 211 9.55 -5.31 -0.70
CA LEU A 211 8.32 -4.54 -0.61
C LEU A 211 8.56 -3.03 -0.84
N PRO A 212 7.61 -2.29 -1.41
CA PRO A 212 7.73 -0.84 -1.61
C PRO A 212 7.68 -0.02 -0.32
N THR A 213 7.37 -0.65 0.82
CA THR A 213 7.20 0.01 2.12
C THR A 213 8.40 0.84 2.55
N ILE A 214 9.63 0.39 2.26
CA ILE A 214 10.84 1.16 2.58
C ILE A 214 10.96 2.44 1.76
N THR A 215 10.59 2.41 0.47
CA THR A 215 10.57 3.61 -0.37
C THR A 215 9.49 4.58 0.10
N GLU A 216 8.32 4.08 0.47
CA GLU A 216 7.22 4.88 0.99
C GLU A 216 7.57 5.54 2.34
N ALA A 217 8.19 4.81 3.26
CA ALA A 217 8.70 5.37 4.52
C ALA A 217 9.79 6.41 4.28
N PHE A 218 10.72 6.14 3.37
CA PHE A 218 11.77 7.09 3.02
C PHE A 218 11.21 8.34 2.36
N THR A 219 10.24 8.21 1.43
CA THR A 219 9.53 9.34 0.82
C THR A 219 8.87 10.23 1.89
N SER A 220 8.24 9.62 2.90
CA SER A 220 7.64 10.34 4.01
C SER A 220 8.68 11.17 4.79
N MET A 221 9.86 10.60 5.04
CA MET A 221 10.96 11.32 5.69
C MET A 221 11.49 12.48 4.84
N VAL A 222 11.58 12.30 3.51
CA VAL A 222 11.99 13.35 2.55
C VAL A 222 10.96 14.49 2.53
N PHE A 223 9.67 14.17 2.50
CA PHE A 223 8.59 15.16 2.57
C PHE A 223 8.68 15.97 3.87
N GLY A 224 8.85 15.32 5.01
CA GLY A 224 9.02 15.98 6.30
C GLY A 224 10.17 16.98 6.32
N ARG A 225 11.27 16.68 5.63
CA ARG A 225 12.39 17.64 5.44
C ARG A 225 12.04 18.82 4.52
N GLY A 226 10.89 18.83 3.87
CA GLY A 226 10.48 19.85 2.91
C GLY A 226 11.01 19.60 1.49
N GLY A 227 11.29 18.34 1.16
CA GLY A 227 11.74 17.93 -0.18
C GLY A 227 10.70 17.22 -0.99
N ASP A 228 11.11 16.85 -2.19
CA ASP A 228 10.41 15.94 -3.07
C ASP A 228 11.43 15.02 -3.75
N MET A 229 10.99 13.89 -4.28
CA MET A 229 11.87 13.00 -5.03
C MET A 229 11.99 13.43 -6.50
N PHE A 230 10.92 13.97 -7.07
CA PHE A 230 10.83 14.32 -8.48
C PHE A 230 10.15 15.68 -8.66
N ASP A 231 10.57 16.43 -9.69
CA ASP A 231 9.84 17.61 -10.12
C ASP A 231 8.60 17.25 -10.98
N GLU A 232 7.88 18.26 -11.46
CA GLU A 232 6.70 18.08 -12.30
C GLU A 232 6.99 17.44 -13.67
N GLN A 233 8.24 17.56 -14.12
CA GLN A 233 8.73 16.95 -15.36
C GLN A 233 9.37 15.57 -15.12
N ALA A 234 9.19 15.00 -13.92
CA ALA A 234 9.78 13.75 -13.49
C ALA A 234 11.33 13.76 -13.59
N ASN A 235 11.98 14.88 -13.27
CA ASN A 235 13.44 14.91 -13.09
C ASN A 235 13.76 14.60 -11.62
N PRO A 236 14.84 13.87 -11.33
CA PRO A 236 15.27 13.59 -9.97
C PRO A 236 15.79 14.85 -9.27
N LEU A 237 15.32 15.11 -8.06
CA LEU A 237 15.69 16.30 -7.26
C LEU A 237 16.81 16.04 -6.25
N TRP A 238 17.43 14.88 -6.27
CA TRP A 238 18.47 14.47 -5.30
C TRP A 238 19.90 14.47 -5.83
N THR A 239 20.11 15.01 -7.02
CA THR A 239 21.47 15.12 -7.61
C THR A 239 22.34 16.17 -6.92
N ASP A 240 21.74 17.08 -6.14
CA ASP A 240 22.45 18.01 -5.25
C ASP A 240 22.63 17.36 -3.87
N PRO A 241 23.89 17.28 -3.35
CA PRO A 241 24.15 16.77 -2.00
C PRO A 241 23.43 17.54 -0.88
N GLY A 242 23.06 18.81 -1.12
CA GLY A 242 22.27 19.63 -0.21
C GLY A 242 20.77 19.38 -0.26
N SER A 243 20.27 18.53 -1.17
CA SER A 243 18.84 18.24 -1.29
C SER A 243 18.30 17.49 -0.06
N PRO A 244 17.01 17.68 0.28
CA PRO A 244 16.37 16.96 1.39
C PRO A 244 16.50 15.44 1.30
N MET A 245 16.43 14.87 0.10
CA MET A 245 16.59 13.42 -0.11
C MET A 245 18.02 12.97 0.17
N ALA A 246 19.03 13.71 -0.30
CA ALA A 246 20.43 13.40 -0.03
C ALA A 246 20.75 13.51 1.46
N GLN A 247 20.27 14.57 2.12
CA GLN A 247 20.43 14.75 3.56
C GLN A 247 19.75 13.62 4.35
N GLN A 248 18.56 13.17 3.92
CA GLN A 248 17.85 12.11 4.63
C GLN A 248 18.53 10.74 4.48
N LEU A 249 19.01 10.39 3.29
CA LEU A 249 19.74 9.14 3.11
C LEU A 249 21.08 9.14 3.87
N GLN A 250 21.78 10.27 3.88
CA GLN A 250 23.00 10.44 4.66
C GLN A 250 22.72 10.32 6.17
N TRP A 251 21.61 10.94 6.65
CA TRP A 251 21.21 10.82 8.06
C TRP A 251 20.94 9.36 8.44
N LEU A 252 20.23 8.60 7.63
CA LEU A 252 19.97 7.17 7.88
C LEU A 252 21.25 6.36 7.96
N ALA A 253 22.17 6.57 7.01
CA ALA A 253 23.47 5.91 6.99
C ALA A 253 24.30 6.25 8.24
N ASP A 254 24.34 7.52 8.64
CA ASP A 254 25.09 7.98 9.81
C ASP A 254 24.45 7.47 11.12
N ALA A 255 23.13 7.54 11.24
CA ALA A 255 22.39 7.06 12.40
C ALA A 255 22.60 5.55 12.65
N ALA A 256 22.66 4.77 11.57
CA ALA A 256 22.90 3.33 11.66
C ALA A 256 24.38 2.98 11.87
N ASN A 257 25.31 3.63 11.15
CA ASN A 257 26.70 3.18 11.09
C ASN A 257 27.68 3.96 11.99
N LYS A 258 27.43 5.25 12.19
CA LYS A 258 28.29 6.12 13.04
C LYS A 258 27.74 6.27 14.44
N ASP A 259 26.52 6.77 14.55
CA ASP A 259 25.88 7.09 15.85
C ASP A 259 25.33 5.85 16.53
N LYS A 260 25.02 4.78 15.79
CA LYS A 260 24.44 3.53 16.27
C LYS A 260 23.09 3.68 16.99
N ILE A 261 22.39 4.78 16.70
CA ILE A 261 21.07 5.08 17.29
C ILE A 261 19.92 4.38 16.56
N LEU A 262 20.17 3.87 15.35
CA LEU A 262 19.18 3.27 14.47
C LEU A 262 19.53 1.83 14.15
N THR A 263 18.53 0.97 14.15
CA THR A 263 18.58 -0.40 13.67
C THR A 263 17.44 -0.66 12.70
N PHE A 264 17.54 -1.73 11.91
CA PHE A 264 16.55 -2.10 10.92
C PHE A 264 15.89 -3.43 11.26
N ALA A 265 14.61 -3.56 10.89
CA ALA A 265 13.86 -4.80 10.97
C ALA A 265 13.43 -5.26 9.56
N PRO A 266 13.34 -6.59 9.31
CA PRO A 266 13.01 -7.11 7.98
C PRO A 266 11.64 -6.68 7.48
N HIS A 267 10.62 -6.61 8.37
CA HIS A 267 9.24 -6.29 8.04
C HIS A 267 8.59 -5.43 9.11
N GLU A 268 7.50 -4.75 8.77
CA GLU A 268 6.73 -3.92 9.73
C GLU A 268 6.26 -4.68 10.95
N THR A 269 5.89 -5.95 10.79
CA THR A 269 5.48 -6.82 11.92
C THR A 269 6.62 -7.06 12.90
N ASP A 270 7.87 -7.08 12.42
CA ASP A 270 9.05 -7.18 13.27
C ASP A 270 9.29 -5.87 14.02
N VAL A 271 9.09 -4.72 13.35
CA VAL A 271 9.15 -3.41 14.01
C VAL A 271 8.12 -3.32 15.13
N VAL A 272 6.85 -3.67 14.85
CA VAL A 272 5.77 -3.69 15.85
C VAL A 272 6.13 -4.60 17.03
N ARG A 273 6.64 -5.81 16.76
CA ARG A 273 7.08 -6.73 17.82
C ARG A 273 8.19 -6.11 18.66
N GLU A 274 9.21 -5.52 18.07
CA GLU A 274 10.35 -4.96 18.79
C GLU A 274 9.96 -3.68 19.56
N MET A 275 9.13 -2.81 19.01
CA MET A 275 8.56 -1.67 19.73
C MET A 275 7.84 -2.13 21.01
N ASN A 276 7.10 -3.23 20.95
CA ASN A 276 6.42 -3.84 22.10
C ASN A 276 7.38 -4.38 23.19
N THR A 277 8.66 -4.61 22.87
CA THR A 277 9.67 -4.95 23.90
C THR A 277 10.04 -3.75 24.77
N GLY A 278 9.86 -2.52 24.26
CA GLY A 278 10.29 -1.28 24.91
C GLY A 278 11.78 -0.98 24.79
N ARG A 279 12.45 -1.59 23.83
CA ARG A 279 13.86 -1.31 23.50
C ARG A 279 14.02 -0.23 22.45
N GLN A 280 12.94 0.13 21.76
CA GLN A 280 12.88 1.20 20.76
C GLN A 280 11.87 2.27 21.19
N ALA A 281 12.19 3.50 20.90
CA ALA A 281 11.39 4.67 21.23
C ALA A 281 10.71 5.29 20.02
N PHE A 282 11.30 5.16 18.82
CA PHE A 282 10.88 5.86 17.60
C PHE A 282 10.85 4.91 16.39
N THR A 283 9.87 5.15 15.50
CA THR A 283 9.76 4.44 14.22
C THR A 283 8.98 5.26 13.18
N VAL A 284 9.10 4.87 11.91
CA VAL A 284 8.21 5.30 10.84
C VAL A 284 7.48 4.07 10.31
N LEU A 285 6.15 4.06 10.40
CA LEU A 285 5.27 2.97 9.98
C LEU A 285 3.96 3.54 9.44
N TYR A 286 3.18 2.72 8.73
CA TYR A 286 1.79 3.05 8.43
C TYR A 286 1.00 3.27 9.71
N ASN A 287 0.10 4.27 9.67
CA ASN A 287 -0.65 4.67 10.86
C ASN A 287 -1.49 3.53 11.47
N TYR A 288 -2.00 2.58 10.67
CA TYR A 288 -2.76 1.44 11.20
C TYR A 288 -1.97 0.60 12.22
N ASN A 289 -0.62 0.60 12.14
CA ASN A 289 0.22 -0.09 13.14
C ASN A 289 0.10 0.54 14.53
N LEU A 290 -0.30 1.81 14.65
CA LEU A 290 -0.55 2.43 15.94
C LEU A 290 -1.73 1.76 16.67
N ALA A 291 -2.77 1.34 15.94
CA ALA A 291 -3.87 0.56 16.50
C ALA A 291 -3.37 -0.79 17.05
N GLU A 292 -2.49 -1.48 16.32
CA GLU A 292 -1.90 -2.75 16.76
C GLU A 292 -0.99 -2.56 17.98
N LEU A 293 -0.13 -1.54 17.99
CA LEU A 293 0.74 -1.18 19.10
C LEU A 293 -0.05 -0.82 20.37
N ASN A 294 -1.25 -0.25 20.22
CA ASN A 294 -2.12 0.14 21.34
C ASN A 294 -3.26 -0.86 21.61
N ASN A 295 -3.27 -2.02 20.94
CA ASN A 295 -4.25 -3.08 21.18
C ASN A 295 -3.99 -3.77 22.52
N LYS A 296 -4.88 -3.54 23.50
CA LYS A 296 -4.73 -4.10 24.86
C LYS A 296 -4.68 -5.62 24.92
N ALA A 297 -5.21 -6.31 23.91
CA ALA A 297 -5.20 -7.78 23.89
C ALA A 297 -3.87 -8.34 23.36
N ARG A 298 -3.08 -7.55 22.63
CA ARG A 298 -1.87 -8.02 21.93
C ARG A 298 -0.59 -7.31 22.38
N SER A 299 -0.69 -6.03 22.77
CA SER A 299 0.44 -5.21 23.15
C SER A 299 0.57 -5.10 24.68
N PRO A 300 1.68 -5.55 25.28
CA PRO A 300 1.93 -5.36 26.70
C PRO A 300 2.18 -3.90 27.08
N ARG A 301 2.35 -3.02 26.08
CA ARG A 301 2.62 -1.59 26.23
C ARG A 301 1.51 -0.73 25.64
N ALA A 302 0.31 -1.29 25.48
CA ALA A 302 -0.83 -0.57 24.94
C ALA A 302 -1.06 0.75 25.70
N GLY A 303 -1.30 1.84 24.95
CA GLY A 303 -1.49 3.21 25.47
C GLY A 303 -0.20 4.03 25.61
N GLN A 304 0.99 3.41 25.42
CA GLN A 304 2.27 4.11 25.46
C GLN A 304 2.69 4.69 24.10
N PHE A 305 2.14 4.20 23.01
CA PHE A 305 2.53 4.62 21.66
C PHE A 305 1.65 5.77 21.17
N LYS A 306 2.29 6.76 20.57
CA LYS A 306 1.64 7.97 20.08
C LYS A 306 2.06 8.28 18.67
N LEU A 307 1.21 9.01 17.97
CA LEU A 307 1.47 9.64 16.69
C LEU A 307 2.11 11.01 16.93
N ALA A 308 3.08 11.37 16.09
CA ALA A 308 3.57 12.75 15.95
C ALA A 308 3.67 13.09 14.46
N LEU A 309 3.76 14.38 14.16
CA LEU A 309 4.07 14.83 12.81
C LEU A 309 5.48 14.37 12.42
N MET A 310 5.73 14.20 11.12
CA MET A 310 7.04 13.76 10.62
C MET A 310 8.10 14.79 10.97
N PRO A 311 9.23 14.40 11.56
CA PRO A 311 10.32 15.33 11.83
C PRO A 311 10.81 16.05 10.57
N GLY A 312 11.05 17.36 10.65
CA GLY A 312 11.62 18.16 9.57
C GLY A 312 10.96 19.52 9.39
N ALA A 313 11.35 20.24 8.34
CA ALA A 313 11.00 21.65 8.15
C ALA A 313 9.52 21.89 7.82
N THR A 314 8.87 20.95 7.11
CA THR A 314 7.45 21.06 6.72
C THR A 314 6.55 20.13 7.52
N GLN A 315 7.10 19.10 8.14
CA GLN A 315 6.38 18.06 8.85
C GLN A 315 5.36 17.27 7.97
N GLU A 316 5.44 17.46 6.65
CA GLU A 316 4.65 16.71 5.68
C GLU A 316 5.00 15.22 5.73
N CYS A 317 4.08 14.38 5.30
CA CYS A 317 4.30 12.94 5.23
C CYS A 317 3.76 12.34 3.91
N TYR A 318 4.23 11.15 3.58
CA TYR A 318 3.66 10.41 2.46
C TYR A 318 2.28 9.89 2.83
N GLY A 319 1.29 10.30 2.02
CA GLY A 319 -0.08 9.81 2.05
C GLY A 319 -0.41 9.09 0.75
N PHE A 320 -1.20 8.03 0.84
CA PHE A 320 -1.60 7.20 -0.29
C PHE A 320 -3.04 6.75 -0.19
N ALA A 321 -3.61 6.37 -1.32
CA ALA A 321 -4.91 5.73 -1.40
C ALA A 321 -4.83 4.37 -2.10
N LYS A 322 -5.63 3.43 -1.62
CA LYS A 322 -6.00 2.25 -2.37
C LYS A 322 -7.48 2.41 -2.72
N PHE A 323 -7.84 2.11 -3.95
CA PHE A 323 -9.13 2.55 -4.49
C PHE A 323 -9.77 1.52 -5.41
N TYR A 324 -11.08 1.67 -5.58
CA TYR A 324 -11.85 0.92 -6.58
C TYR A 324 -11.69 1.62 -7.92
N ASN A 325 -11.30 0.89 -8.94
CA ASN A 325 -11.30 1.39 -10.31
C ASN A 325 -12.16 0.53 -11.25
N MET A 326 -12.62 1.14 -12.35
CA MET A 326 -13.30 0.48 -13.45
C MET A 326 -12.31 0.21 -14.58
N THR A 327 -12.43 -0.95 -15.21
CA THR A 327 -11.56 -1.36 -16.32
C THR A 327 -12.14 -0.97 -17.68
N GLN A 328 -11.28 -0.92 -18.71
CA GLN A 328 -11.75 -0.79 -20.10
C GLN A 328 -12.62 -1.99 -20.53
N MET A 329 -12.35 -3.18 -19.98
CA MET A 329 -13.17 -4.38 -20.27
C MET A 329 -14.63 -4.22 -19.83
N ALA A 330 -14.90 -3.49 -18.74
CA ALA A 330 -16.27 -3.17 -18.33
C ALA A 330 -16.97 -2.30 -19.38
N VAL A 331 -16.27 -1.28 -19.90
CA VAL A 331 -16.78 -0.40 -20.95
C VAL A 331 -17.06 -1.20 -22.23
N ASP A 332 -16.17 -2.09 -22.62
CA ASP A 332 -16.33 -2.94 -23.80
C ASP A 332 -17.51 -3.92 -23.71
N ARG A 333 -17.96 -4.24 -22.48
CA ARG A 333 -19.15 -5.09 -22.22
C ARG A 333 -20.47 -4.32 -22.31
N GLY A 334 -20.45 -2.98 -22.32
CA GLY A 334 -21.58 -2.09 -22.61
C GLY A 334 -22.22 -1.44 -21.38
N ASP A 335 -23.21 -0.60 -21.67
CA ASP A 335 -23.77 0.37 -20.70
C ASP A 335 -24.32 -0.25 -19.41
N SER A 336 -24.92 -1.44 -19.47
CA SER A 336 -25.46 -2.07 -18.27
C SER A 336 -24.37 -2.51 -17.28
N ILE A 337 -23.19 -2.90 -17.78
CA ILE A 337 -22.04 -3.23 -16.97
C ILE A 337 -21.43 -1.94 -16.36
N VAL A 338 -21.28 -0.90 -17.19
CA VAL A 338 -20.79 0.41 -16.73
C VAL A 338 -21.70 0.97 -15.63
N ASP A 339 -23.03 0.97 -15.82
CA ASP A 339 -24.00 1.41 -14.80
C ASP A 339 -23.90 0.57 -13.51
N GLY A 340 -23.75 -0.74 -13.65
CA GLY A 340 -23.51 -1.63 -12.50
C GLY A 340 -22.23 -1.33 -11.73
N CYS A 341 -21.11 -1.09 -12.44
CA CYS A 341 -19.85 -0.67 -11.86
C CYS A 341 -19.96 0.67 -11.12
N GLY A 342 -20.67 1.65 -11.72
CA GLY A 342 -20.92 2.94 -11.09
C GLY A 342 -21.65 2.81 -9.75
N LYS A 343 -22.75 2.07 -9.72
CA LYS A 343 -23.51 1.80 -8.51
C LYS A 343 -22.67 1.08 -7.44
N PHE A 344 -21.86 0.12 -7.87
CA PHE A 344 -20.97 -0.59 -6.96
C PHE A 344 -19.91 0.34 -6.35
N ILE A 345 -19.20 1.12 -7.18
CA ILE A 345 -18.13 2.01 -6.70
C ILE A 345 -18.71 3.10 -5.79
N GLU A 346 -19.89 3.66 -6.13
CA GLU A 346 -20.55 4.66 -5.30
C GLU A 346 -21.00 4.08 -3.95
N TYR A 347 -21.55 2.86 -3.93
CA TYR A 347 -21.91 2.16 -2.68
C TYR A 347 -20.69 1.84 -1.80
N PHE A 348 -19.59 1.39 -2.42
CA PHE A 348 -18.42 0.94 -1.68
C PHE A 348 -17.51 2.07 -1.19
N ALA A 349 -17.41 3.17 -1.93
CA ALA A 349 -16.48 4.27 -1.62
C ALA A 349 -17.16 5.62 -1.41
N GLY A 350 -18.40 5.76 -1.87
CA GLY A 350 -19.19 6.97 -1.75
C GLY A 350 -20.20 6.92 -0.61
N GLU A 351 -21.21 7.77 -0.71
CA GLU A 351 -22.29 7.88 0.27
C GLU A 351 -23.53 7.07 -0.16
N THR A 352 -24.01 6.23 0.73
CA THR A 352 -25.31 5.59 0.63
C THR A 352 -26.22 6.18 1.69
N ASN A 353 -27.32 6.86 1.30
CA ASN A 353 -28.21 7.56 2.22
C ASN A 353 -27.51 8.59 3.16
N GLY A 354 -26.44 9.22 2.68
CA GLY A 354 -25.65 10.20 3.44
C GLY A 354 -24.60 9.60 4.38
N GLU A 355 -24.35 8.30 4.30
CA GLU A 355 -23.34 7.60 5.12
C GLU A 355 -22.32 6.86 4.24
N TYR A 356 -21.05 6.86 4.66
CA TYR A 356 -19.98 6.07 4.05
C TYR A 356 -19.94 4.66 4.66
N VAL A 357 -20.95 3.85 4.36
CA VAL A 357 -21.23 2.58 5.06
C VAL A 357 -20.04 1.63 5.05
N VAL A 358 -19.40 1.45 3.89
CA VAL A 358 -18.28 0.50 3.75
C VAL A 358 -17.00 1.08 4.34
N ALA A 359 -16.65 2.34 4.06
CA ALA A 359 -15.45 2.97 4.61
C ALA A 359 -15.52 3.08 6.14
N LYS A 360 -16.68 3.44 6.70
CA LYS A 360 -16.93 3.43 8.16
C LYS A 360 -16.72 2.04 8.76
N ARG A 361 -17.23 1.01 8.10
CA ARG A 361 -17.05 -0.37 8.56
C ARG A 361 -15.57 -0.77 8.59
N TRP A 362 -14.80 -0.43 7.55
CA TRP A 362 -13.35 -0.66 7.52
C TRP A 362 -12.63 0.04 8.68
N ALA A 363 -12.98 1.29 8.95
CA ALA A 363 -12.39 2.05 10.07
C ALA A 363 -12.71 1.41 11.43
N LEU A 364 -13.94 0.98 11.65
CA LEU A 364 -14.40 0.44 12.94
C LEU A 364 -13.96 -1.01 13.19
N GLU A 365 -14.04 -1.88 12.17
CA GLU A 365 -13.79 -3.32 12.33
C GLU A 365 -12.32 -3.69 12.12
N SER A 366 -11.61 -2.96 11.24
CA SER A 366 -10.23 -3.29 10.84
C SER A 366 -9.21 -2.23 11.22
N GLY A 367 -9.64 -1.07 11.73
CA GLY A 367 -8.75 0.04 12.05
C GLY A 367 -8.06 0.67 10.83
N LEU A 368 -8.59 0.42 9.61
CA LEU A 368 -8.03 1.02 8.41
C LEU A 368 -8.27 2.54 8.39
N GLY A 369 -7.30 3.26 7.86
CA GLY A 369 -7.46 4.66 7.52
C GLY A 369 -8.51 4.87 6.41
N PHE A 370 -8.95 6.09 6.24
CA PHE A 370 -9.94 6.44 5.22
C PHE A 370 -9.61 7.77 4.56
N GLY A 371 -10.01 7.90 3.29
CA GLY A 371 -9.82 9.12 2.50
C GLY A 371 -10.95 10.13 2.63
N GLN A 372 -12.08 9.75 3.21
CA GLN A 372 -13.30 10.53 3.29
C GLN A 372 -13.28 11.46 4.54
N LYS A 373 -13.10 12.77 4.32
CA LYS A 373 -13.08 13.80 5.40
C LYS A 373 -14.27 13.73 6.36
N PRO A 374 -15.54 13.53 5.90
CA PRO A 374 -16.70 13.53 6.80
C PRO A 374 -16.70 12.39 7.83
N LEU A 375 -15.94 11.31 7.60
CA LEU A 375 -15.82 10.23 8.59
C LEU A 375 -15.13 10.67 9.90
N PHE A 376 -14.32 11.74 9.86
CA PHE A 376 -13.78 12.34 11.09
C PHE A 376 -14.86 12.97 11.96
N ASP A 377 -16.00 13.32 11.40
CA ASP A 377 -17.13 13.89 12.15
C ASP A 377 -18.12 12.83 12.64
N ASP A 378 -17.99 11.58 12.16
CA ASP A 378 -18.84 10.47 12.61
C ASP A 378 -18.55 10.13 14.10
N PRO A 379 -19.57 10.14 14.98
CA PRO A 379 -19.38 9.94 16.41
C PRO A 379 -18.81 8.56 16.79
N GLU A 380 -19.14 7.51 16.04
CA GLU A 380 -18.66 6.16 16.31
C GLU A 380 -17.19 6.01 15.87
N VAL A 381 -16.82 6.60 14.73
CA VAL A 381 -15.44 6.63 14.24
C VAL A 381 -14.58 7.44 15.22
N LYS A 382 -15.00 8.66 15.61
CA LYS A 382 -14.30 9.46 16.62
C LYS A 382 -14.09 8.68 17.92
N LYS A 383 -15.13 8.04 18.44
CA LYS A 383 -15.06 7.23 19.66
C LYS A 383 -14.11 6.04 19.52
N SER A 384 -14.08 5.42 18.38
CA SER A 384 -13.20 4.27 18.13
C SER A 384 -11.74 4.71 18.04
N LEU A 385 -11.43 5.71 17.22
CA LEU A 385 -10.07 6.17 16.98
C LEU A 385 -9.44 6.81 18.22
N SER A 386 -10.20 7.61 18.98
CA SER A 386 -9.71 8.28 20.21
C SER A 386 -9.27 7.32 21.33
N GLN A 387 -9.56 6.04 21.21
CA GLN A 387 -9.08 5.03 22.16
C GLN A 387 -7.57 4.78 22.06
N TRP A 388 -6.95 5.07 20.92
CA TRP A 388 -5.57 4.72 20.62
C TRP A 388 -4.77 5.78 19.88
N MET A 389 -5.39 6.91 19.44
CA MET A 389 -4.68 8.03 18.84
C MET A 389 -5.23 9.38 19.28
N ASP A 390 -4.43 10.42 19.10
CA ASP A 390 -4.85 11.81 19.18
C ASP A 390 -5.45 12.21 17.82
N LEU A 391 -6.72 12.62 17.82
CA LEU A 391 -7.45 12.93 16.60
C LEU A 391 -7.03 14.28 16.00
N ASP A 392 -6.62 15.25 16.81
CA ASP A 392 -6.19 16.56 16.33
C ASP A 392 -4.86 16.42 15.58
N ILE A 393 -3.90 15.69 16.14
CA ILE A 393 -2.63 15.37 15.47
C ILE A 393 -2.86 14.53 14.20
N ARG A 394 -3.81 13.58 14.25
CA ARG A 394 -4.14 12.78 13.07
C ARG A 394 -4.73 13.60 11.94
N GLN A 395 -5.65 14.51 12.26
CA GLN A 395 -6.25 15.38 11.25
C GLN A 395 -5.21 16.30 10.63
N GLU A 396 -4.37 16.96 11.46
CA GLU A 396 -3.27 17.80 10.99
C GLU A 396 -2.31 17.01 10.08
N GLN A 397 -1.96 15.78 10.45
CA GLN A 397 -1.11 14.91 9.61
C GLN A 397 -1.74 14.62 8.24
N LEU A 398 -3.06 14.37 8.18
CA LEU A 398 -3.75 14.09 6.91
C LEU A 398 -3.88 15.34 6.04
N GLU A 399 -3.97 16.52 6.64
CA GLU A 399 -3.96 17.81 5.93
C GLU A 399 -2.58 18.13 5.36
N LEU A 400 -1.51 17.73 6.06
CA LEU A 400 -0.11 17.87 5.63
C LEU A 400 0.34 16.72 4.71
N ALA A 401 -0.44 15.66 4.56
CA ALA A 401 -0.06 14.51 3.76
C ALA A 401 -0.01 14.85 2.25
N ARG A 402 0.98 14.28 1.56
CA ARG A 402 1.19 14.45 0.13
C ARG A 402 1.26 13.11 -0.57
N ALA A 403 0.69 13.02 -1.77
CA ALA A 403 0.89 11.88 -2.64
C ALA A 403 2.29 11.94 -3.29
N GLN A 404 2.84 10.76 -3.55
CA GLN A 404 4.04 10.62 -4.37
C GLN A 404 3.69 10.83 -5.85
N ARG A 405 4.61 11.40 -6.61
CA ARG A 405 4.49 11.47 -8.08
C ARG A 405 4.97 10.16 -8.69
N TYR A 406 4.04 9.44 -9.28
CA TYR A 406 4.34 8.19 -9.95
C TYR A 406 4.39 8.37 -11.47
N THR A 407 5.18 7.50 -12.11
CA THR A 407 5.27 7.40 -13.57
C THR A 407 5.06 5.95 -13.98
N LYS A 408 4.80 5.70 -15.27
CA LYS A 408 4.62 4.32 -15.78
C LYS A 408 5.84 3.41 -15.65
N TRP A 409 7.00 3.96 -15.30
CA TRP A 409 8.25 3.20 -15.04
C TRP A 409 8.68 3.19 -13.58
N TYR A 410 7.89 3.84 -12.70
CA TYR A 410 8.24 3.99 -11.28
C TYR A 410 8.47 2.62 -10.59
N GLY A 411 7.62 1.64 -10.84
CA GLY A 411 7.74 0.31 -10.22
C GLY A 411 9.06 -0.39 -10.54
N ILE A 412 9.57 -0.23 -11.77
CA ILE A 412 10.87 -0.80 -12.18
C ILE A 412 12.01 -0.09 -11.44
N TRP A 413 11.97 1.25 -11.40
CA TRP A 413 12.96 2.03 -10.69
C TRP A 413 12.94 1.79 -9.18
N ASP A 414 11.76 1.60 -8.59
CA ASP A 414 11.61 1.35 -7.16
C ASP A 414 12.35 0.09 -6.69
N GLU A 415 12.35 -0.97 -7.48
CA GLU A 415 13.13 -2.18 -7.19
C GLU A 415 14.64 -1.89 -7.17
N ASP A 416 15.13 -1.09 -8.12
CA ASP A 416 16.53 -0.67 -8.18
C ASP A 416 16.87 0.28 -7.02
N PHE A 417 15.97 1.24 -6.72
CA PHE A 417 16.09 2.15 -5.58
C PHE A 417 16.26 1.40 -4.26
N ARG A 418 15.42 0.41 -3.99
CA ARG A 418 15.46 -0.35 -2.74
C ARG A 418 16.77 -1.08 -2.53
N ARG A 419 17.40 -1.60 -3.60
CA ARG A 419 18.72 -2.22 -3.51
C ARG A 419 19.82 -1.22 -3.14
N GLU A 420 19.83 -0.05 -3.77
CA GLU A 420 20.82 0.98 -3.50
C GLU A 420 20.60 1.62 -2.11
N TYR A 421 19.35 1.81 -1.70
CA TYR A 421 19.00 2.27 -0.35
C TYR A 421 19.57 1.33 0.74
N VAL A 422 19.39 0.02 0.58
CA VAL A 422 19.94 -0.97 1.53
C VAL A 422 21.46 -0.91 1.57
N LYS A 423 22.15 -0.82 0.43
CA LYS A 423 23.62 -0.68 0.39
C LYS A 423 24.11 0.58 1.09
N ALA A 424 23.43 1.71 0.89
CA ALA A 424 23.81 2.97 1.53
C ALA A 424 23.58 2.91 3.05
N THR A 425 22.43 2.43 3.48
CA THR A 425 22.06 2.37 4.90
C THR A 425 22.83 1.29 5.68
N SER A 426 23.31 0.23 5.02
CA SER A 426 24.23 -0.75 5.61
C SER A 426 25.71 -0.30 5.63
N GLY A 427 26.03 0.80 4.94
CA GLY A 427 27.41 1.32 4.84
C GLY A 427 28.26 0.60 3.79
N GLU A 428 27.68 -0.20 2.90
CA GLU A 428 28.38 -0.85 1.79
C GLU A 428 28.83 0.16 0.75
N VAL A 429 28.01 1.17 0.47
CA VAL A 429 28.34 2.33 -0.40
C VAL A 429 28.02 3.65 0.32
N SER A 430 28.56 4.76 -0.14
CA SER A 430 28.17 6.07 0.38
C SER A 430 26.76 6.45 -0.10
N ALA A 431 26.06 7.28 0.68
CA ALA A 431 24.76 7.83 0.28
C ALA A 431 24.83 8.54 -1.07
N GLU A 432 25.90 9.32 -1.31
CA GLU A 432 26.14 10.01 -2.58
C GLU A 432 26.26 9.03 -3.76
N ALA A 433 27.04 7.95 -3.61
CA ALA A 433 27.22 6.95 -4.67
C ALA A 433 25.89 6.22 -4.98
N ALA A 434 25.12 5.85 -3.94
CA ALA A 434 23.81 5.24 -4.12
C ALA A 434 22.84 6.18 -4.87
N LEU A 435 22.78 7.45 -4.47
CA LEU A 435 21.94 8.45 -5.13
C LEU A 435 22.32 8.70 -6.59
N ALA A 436 23.63 8.69 -6.91
CA ALA A 436 24.10 8.80 -8.29
C ALA A 436 23.61 7.63 -9.13
N THR A 437 23.75 6.39 -8.63
CA THR A 437 23.25 5.18 -9.31
C THR A 437 21.73 5.21 -9.49
N MET A 438 20.98 5.64 -8.47
CA MET A 438 19.52 5.80 -8.55
C MET A 438 19.10 6.82 -9.61
N ALA A 439 19.84 7.96 -9.72
CA ALA A 439 19.55 9.01 -10.71
C ALA A 439 19.86 8.55 -12.13
N GLU A 440 20.99 7.88 -12.34
CA GLU A 440 21.35 7.28 -13.64
C GLU A 440 20.26 6.31 -14.11
N ARG A 441 19.85 5.40 -13.25
CA ARG A 441 18.81 4.42 -13.54
C ARG A 441 17.46 5.05 -13.86
N TRP A 442 17.08 6.09 -13.09
CA TRP A 442 15.86 6.83 -13.37
C TRP A 442 15.87 7.49 -14.76
N ASN A 443 16.98 8.13 -15.11
CA ASN A 443 17.13 8.82 -16.40
C ASN A 443 17.11 7.85 -17.59
N GLU A 444 17.76 6.67 -17.46
CA GLU A 444 17.69 5.60 -18.46
C GLU A 444 16.22 5.15 -18.70
N LEU A 445 15.47 4.89 -17.63
CA LEU A 445 14.09 4.48 -17.73
C LEU A 445 13.22 5.61 -18.31
N LYS A 446 13.43 6.84 -17.87
CA LYS A 446 12.73 8.01 -18.40
C LYS A 446 12.93 8.11 -19.92
N GLU A 447 14.18 8.01 -20.42
CA GLU A 447 14.49 8.02 -21.85
C GLU A 447 13.79 6.86 -22.59
N GLN A 448 13.86 5.65 -22.04
CA GLN A 448 13.25 4.46 -22.62
C GLN A 448 11.73 4.58 -22.77
N TYR A 449 11.06 5.20 -21.80
CA TYR A 449 9.59 5.25 -21.76
C TYR A 449 8.98 6.56 -22.31
N THR A 450 9.79 7.62 -22.57
CA THR A 450 9.32 8.90 -23.10
C THR A 450 9.86 9.21 -24.50
N GLY A 451 10.95 8.55 -24.94
CA GLY A 451 11.50 8.66 -26.31
C GLY A 451 10.75 7.76 -27.24
#